data_a29b9a13bf1824910158fd89abf6bdb2
#
_entry.id   a29b9a13bf1824910158fd89abf6bdb2
#
_cell.length_a   1.000
_cell.length_b   1.000
_cell.length_c   1.000
_cell.angle_alpha   90.00
_cell.angle_beta   90.00
_cell.angle_gamma   90.00
#
_symmetry.space_group_name_H-M   'P 1'
#
loop_
_entity.id
_entity.type
_entity.pdbx_description
1 polymer ?
#
loop_
_entity_poly.entity_id
_entity_poly.type
_entity_poly.pdbx_seq_one_letter_code
_entity_poly.pdbx_strand_id
1 'polypeptide(L)'
;MYISPASDAALLTHVAAGDGPAFDDLYRRFAPVAAVLALDILRDPALVEDALQEAFLAVWRRAPTYDPARGSVRSWLLTIVRHRAIDDYRRRHADRWVNVVALAATSDGTDTHALACQHADIRRLRAALRHLPPTQRAALALANAAGSTHPQIARAQGVPLGTVKGRLRLGLRALHSHLADHDVVAHDVTAL
;
A
#
# COMPACT_ATOMS: atom_id res chain seq x y z
N MET A 1 -4.05 -7.90 -36.45
CA MET A 1 -3.30 -6.72 -35.99
C MET A 1 -3.36 -6.76 -34.47
N TYR A 2 -2.34 -7.33 -33.82
CA TYR A 2 -2.26 -7.41 -32.36
C TYR A 2 -1.96 -6.00 -31.84
N ILE A 3 -2.96 -5.30 -31.33
CA ILE A 3 -2.75 -4.05 -30.60
C ILE A 3 -2.14 -4.48 -29.27
N SER A 4 -0.86 -4.22 -29.07
CA SER A 4 -0.19 -4.42 -27.78
C SER A 4 -1.01 -3.68 -26.70
N PRO A 5 -1.40 -4.32 -25.61
CA PRO A 5 -2.20 -3.64 -24.60
C PRO A 5 -1.44 -2.41 -24.13
N ALA A 6 -2.10 -1.24 -24.18
CA ALA A 6 -1.51 0.01 -23.74
C ALA A 6 -0.90 -0.15 -22.34
N SER A 7 0.29 0.42 -22.13
CA SER A 7 0.92 0.37 -20.80
C SER A 7 0.03 1.05 -19.77
N ASP A 8 0.14 0.65 -18.50
CA ASP A 8 -0.63 1.27 -17.41
C ASP A 8 -0.45 2.79 -17.36
N ALA A 9 0.78 3.27 -17.66
CA ALA A 9 1.09 4.69 -17.70
C ALA A 9 0.39 5.40 -18.86
N ALA A 10 0.32 4.76 -20.05
CA ALA A 10 -0.40 5.30 -21.19
C ALA A 10 -1.90 5.37 -20.90
N LEU A 11 -2.50 4.30 -20.35
CA LEU A 11 -3.90 4.33 -19.94
C LEU A 11 -4.19 5.44 -18.95
N LEU A 12 -3.35 5.60 -17.92
CA LEU A 12 -3.56 6.64 -16.93
C LEU A 12 -3.42 8.06 -17.51
N THR A 13 -2.55 8.25 -18.51
CA THR A 13 -2.45 9.53 -19.25
C THR A 13 -3.75 9.85 -19.98
N HIS A 14 -4.36 8.88 -20.65
CA HIS A 14 -5.66 9.06 -21.31
C HIS A 14 -6.77 9.33 -20.29
N VAL A 15 -6.79 8.60 -19.17
CA VAL A 15 -7.72 8.87 -18.04
C VAL A 15 -7.56 10.29 -17.52
N ALA A 16 -6.33 10.79 -17.39
CA ALA A 16 -6.06 12.18 -16.99
C ALA A 16 -6.59 13.23 -17.98
N ALA A 17 -6.72 12.84 -19.26
CA ALA A 17 -7.33 13.65 -20.31
C ALA A 17 -8.87 13.51 -20.39
N GLY A 18 -9.50 12.70 -19.51
CA GLY A 18 -10.94 12.50 -19.46
C GLY A 18 -11.46 11.39 -20.39
N ASP A 19 -10.61 10.46 -20.81
CA ASP A 19 -10.96 9.35 -21.69
C ASP A 19 -11.66 8.23 -20.88
N GLY A 20 -12.99 8.11 -21.05
CA GLY A 20 -13.82 7.09 -20.40
C GLY A 20 -13.44 5.66 -20.77
N PRO A 21 -13.32 5.30 -22.07
CA PRO A 21 -12.82 4.00 -22.52
C PRO A 21 -11.48 3.60 -21.89
N ALA A 22 -10.52 4.51 -21.78
CA ALA A 22 -9.25 4.24 -21.09
C ALA A 22 -9.44 3.97 -19.59
N PHE A 23 -10.40 4.62 -18.95
CA PHE A 23 -10.76 4.34 -17.57
C PHE A 23 -11.40 2.96 -17.40
N ASP A 24 -12.27 2.55 -18.30
CA ASP A 24 -12.87 1.20 -18.28
C ASP A 24 -11.80 0.11 -18.43
N ASP A 25 -10.79 0.33 -19.27
CA ASP A 25 -9.65 -0.57 -19.43
C ASP A 25 -8.79 -0.62 -18.15
N LEU A 26 -8.54 0.53 -17.54
CA LEU A 26 -7.82 0.62 -16.27
C LEU A 26 -8.62 -0.09 -15.16
N TYR A 27 -9.93 0.14 -15.07
CA TYR A 27 -10.82 -0.52 -14.13
C TYR A 27 -10.77 -2.04 -14.28
N ARG A 28 -11.02 -2.56 -15.50
CA ARG A 28 -10.99 -4.01 -15.78
C ARG A 28 -9.66 -4.65 -15.39
N ARG A 29 -8.56 -3.95 -15.57
CA ARG A 29 -7.21 -4.44 -15.26
C ARG A 29 -6.94 -4.50 -13.76
N PHE A 30 -7.38 -3.51 -13.00
CA PHE A 30 -7.01 -3.37 -11.60
C PHE A 30 -8.11 -3.75 -10.60
N ALA A 31 -9.39 -3.76 -10.99
CA ALA A 31 -10.50 -4.08 -10.09
C ALA A 31 -10.35 -5.45 -9.40
N PRO A 32 -9.89 -6.54 -10.04
CA PRO A 32 -9.74 -7.82 -9.35
C PRO A 32 -8.74 -7.76 -8.18
N VAL A 33 -7.56 -7.17 -8.41
CA VAL A 33 -6.54 -7.07 -7.35
C VAL A 33 -6.93 -6.03 -6.30
N ALA A 34 -7.61 -4.97 -6.68
CA ALA A 34 -8.15 -3.95 -5.78
C ALA A 34 -9.24 -4.53 -4.87
N ALA A 35 -10.12 -5.41 -5.40
CA ALA A 35 -11.15 -6.08 -4.62
C ALA A 35 -10.56 -7.00 -3.55
N VAL A 36 -9.53 -7.78 -3.90
CA VAL A 36 -8.82 -8.63 -2.93
C VAL A 36 -8.22 -7.78 -1.81
N LEU A 37 -7.56 -6.67 -2.16
CA LEU A 37 -6.99 -5.74 -1.17
C LEU A 37 -8.05 -5.11 -0.27
N ALA A 38 -9.16 -4.64 -0.85
CA ALA A 38 -10.27 -4.05 -0.10
C ALA A 38 -10.93 -5.07 0.83
N LEU A 39 -11.16 -6.30 0.35
CA LEU A 39 -11.73 -7.39 1.15
C LEU A 39 -10.83 -7.76 2.33
N ASP A 40 -9.51 -7.81 2.11
CA ASP A 40 -8.55 -8.12 3.19
C ASP A 40 -8.60 -7.06 4.32
N ILE A 41 -8.87 -5.81 3.99
CA ILE A 41 -8.97 -4.71 4.95
C ILE A 41 -10.35 -4.65 5.61
N LEU A 42 -11.41 -4.69 4.79
CA LEU A 42 -12.79 -4.48 5.25
C LEU A 42 -13.36 -5.71 5.95
N ARG A 43 -12.89 -6.91 5.56
CA ARG A 43 -13.39 -8.20 6.08
C ARG A 43 -14.91 -8.41 5.87
N ASP A 44 -15.51 -7.62 5.00
CA ASP A 44 -16.94 -7.66 4.68
C ASP A 44 -17.12 -7.46 3.17
N PRO A 45 -17.55 -8.51 2.44
CA PRO A 45 -17.74 -8.43 0.99
C PRO A 45 -18.78 -7.37 0.56
N ALA A 46 -19.78 -7.10 1.39
CA ALA A 46 -20.83 -6.12 1.06
C ALA A 46 -20.28 -4.68 0.99
N LEU A 47 -19.14 -4.42 1.63
CA LEU A 47 -18.52 -3.09 1.65
C LEU A 47 -17.48 -2.90 0.54
N VAL A 48 -17.06 -3.99 -0.12
CA VAL A 48 -15.99 -3.94 -1.10
C VAL A 48 -16.40 -3.15 -2.34
N GLU A 49 -17.62 -3.36 -2.82
CA GLU A 49 -18.10 -2.69 -4.03
C GLU A 49 -18.15 -1.18 -3.87
N ASP A 50 -18.75 -0.68 -2.79
CA ASP A 50 -18.79 0.75 -2.47
C ASP A 50 -17.39 1.35 -2.35
N ALA A 51 -16.50 0.66 -1.63
CA ALA A 51 -15.12 1.10 -1.45
C ALA A 51 -14.36 1.17 -2.78
N LEU A 52 -14.59 0.23 -3.69
CA LEU A 52 -13.99 0.22 -5.02
C LEU A 52 -14.52 1.36 -5.89
N GLN A 53 -15.84 1.57 -5.92
CA GLN A 53 -16.43 2.65 -6.69
C GLN A 53 -15.84 4.00 -6.27
N GLU A 54 -15.78 4.26 -4.98
CA GLU A 54 -15.23 5.53 -4.48
C GLU A 54 -13.71 5.64 -4.68
N ALA A 55 -12.97 4.52 -4.56
CA ALA A 55 -11.54 4.50 -4.85
C ALA A 55 -11.26 4.79 -6.32
N PHE A 56 -11.99 4.18 -7.25
CA PHE A 56 -11.81 4.43 -8.67
C PHE A 56 -12.28 5.82 -9.11
N LEU A 57 -13.32 6.37 -8.49
CA LEU A 57 -13.66 7.80 -8.66
C LEU A 57 -12.53 8.72 -8.17
N ALA A 58 -11.84 8.35 -7.09
CA ALA A 58 -10.68 9.10 -6.64
C ALA A 58 -9.48 8.93 -7.59
N VAL A 59 -9.29 7.76 -8.20
CA VAL A 59 -8.30 7.52 -9.26
C VAL A 59 -8.57 8.43 -10.44
N TRP A 60 -9.81 8.48 -10.96
CA TRP A 60 -10.21 9.37 -12.04
C TRP A 60 -9.84 10.83 -11.75
N ARG A 61 -10.27 11.33 -10.59
CA ARG A 61 -10.02 12.74 -10.20
C ARG A 61 -8.54 13.05 -10.00
N ARG A 62 -7.74 12.08 -9.55
CA ARG A 62 -6.31 12.24 -9.23
C ARG A 62 -5.38 11.84 -10.36
N ALA A 63 -5.86 11.25 -11.44
CA ALA A 63 -5.04 10.85 -12.57
C ALA A 63 -4.08 11.95 -13.06
N PRO A 64 -4.49 13.25 -13.16
CA PRO A 64 -3.59 14.33 -13.55
C PRO A 64 -2.44 14.58 -12.54
N THR A 65 -2.52 14.07 -11.31
CA THR A 65 -1.50 14.29 -10.27
C THR A 65 -0.52 13.12 -10.15
N TYR A 66 -0.67 12.10 -10.98
CA TYR A 66 0.26 10.96 -10.98
C TYR A 66 1.63 11.38 -11.49
N ASP A 67 2.67 10.95 -10.77
CA ASP A 67 4.07 11.20 -11.09
C ASP A 67 4.80 9.85 -11.24
N PRO A 68 5.22 9.48 -12.44
CA PRO A 68 5.91 8.21 -12.69
C PRO A 68 7.26 8.09 -11.97
N ALA A 69 7.88 9.20 -11.58
CA ALA A 69 9.11 9.19 -10.79
C ALA A 69 8.89 8.70 -9.35
N ARG A 70 7.65 8.66 -8.88
CA ARG A 70 7.27 8.24 -7.53
C ARG A 70 6.84 6.79 -7.41
N GLY A 71 6.72 6.07 -8.52
CA GLY A 71 6.35 4.66 -8.53
C GLY A 71 5.42 4.27 -9.67
N SER A 72 5.10 2.98 -9.75
CA SER A 72 4.22 2.45 -10.80
C SER A 72 2.76 2.87 -10.61
N VAL A 73 2.00 2.91 -11.71
CA VAL A 73 0.54 3.14 -11.70
C VAL A 73 -0.16 2.15 -10.76
N ARG A 74 0.24 0.88 -10.79
CA ARG A 74 -0.29 -0.16 -9.91
C ARG A 74 -0.13 0.22 -8.43
N SER A 75 1.08 0.60 -8.03
CA SER A 75 1.38 0.97 -6.64
C SER A 75 0.59 2.21 -6.20
N TRP A 76 0.52 3.23 -7.08
CA TRP A 76 -0.21 4.46 -6.83
C TRP A 76 -1.72 4.22 -6.69
N LEU A 77 -2.32 3.45 -7.61
CA LEU A 77 -3.74 3.10 -7.60
C LEU A 77 -4.10 2.27 -6.36
N LEU A 78 -3.34 1.21 -6.08
CA LEU A 78 -3.62 0.37 -4.91
C LEU A 78 -3.43 1.11 -3.58
N THR A 79 -2.59 2.15 -3.54
CA THR A 79 -2.49 3.05 -2.38
C THR A 79 -3.80 3.83 -2.17
N ILE A 80 -4.44 4.31 -3.24
CA ILE A 80 -5.74 5.00 -3.17
C ILE A 80 -6.82 4.04 -2.65
N VAL A 81 -6.89 2.84 -3.22
CA VAL A 81 -7.84 1.79 -2.79
C VAL A 81 -7.65 1.45 -1.31
N ARG A 82 -6.40 1.24 -0.91
CA ARG A 82 -6.05 0.92 0.48
C ARG A 82 -6.51 2.02 1.45
N HIS A 83 -6.18 3.28 1.15
CA HIS A 83 -6.57 4.39 2.02
C HIS A 83 -8.09 4.48 2.14
N ARG A 84 -8.82 4.27 1.04
CA ARG A 84 -10.28 4.27 1.06
C ARG A 84 -10.84 3.15 1.93
N ALA A 85 -10.40 1.93 1.71
CA ALA A 85 -10.84 0.79 2.51
C ALA A 85 -10.55 0.96 4.00
N ILE A 86 -9.38 1.51 4.35
CA ILE A 86 -9.03 1.82 5.75
C ILE A 86 -9.92 2.92 6.33
N ASP A 87 -10.23 3.98 5.58
CA ASP A 87 -11.11 5.04 6.04
C ASP A 87 -12.54 4.53 6.27
N ASP A 88 -13.03 3.62 5.42
CA ASP A 88 -14.32 2.98 5.58
C ASP A 88 -14.33 2.04 6.79
N TYR A 89 -13.31 1.23 6.96
CA TYR A 89 -13.15 0.38 8.13
C TYR A 89 -13.14 1.20 9.43
N ARG A 90 -12.40 2.31 9.48
CA ARG A 90 -12.32 3.21 10.64
C ARG A 90 -13.65 3.83 10.99
N ARG A 91 -14.40 4.32 9.99
CA ARG A 91 -15.71 4.95 10.21
C ARG A 91 -16.71 3.98 10.87
N ARG A 92 -16.59 2.68 10.54
CA ARG A 92 -17.51 1.64 11.04
C ARG A 92 -17.05 1.01 12.36
N HIS A 93 -15.76 1.09 12.66
CA HIS A 93 -15.16 0.40 13.81
C HIS A 93 -14.34 1.36 14.69
N ALA A 94 -14.84 2.57 14.92
CA ALA A 94 -14.12 3.61 15.65
C ALA A 94 -13.59 3.14 17.01
N ASP A 95 -14.39 2.39 17.76
CA ASP A 95 -14.02 1.87 19.08
C ASP A 95 -12.96 0.76 19.04
N ARG A 96 -12.95 -0.06 18.01
CA ARG A 96 -11.94 -1.11 17.78
C ARG A 96 -10.62 -0.56 17.24
N TRP A 97 -10.70 0.55 16.51
CA TRP A 97 -9.54 1.14 15.85
C TRP A 97 -8.49 1.66 16.84
N VAL A 98 -8.90 2.24 17.96
CA VAL A 98 -8.00 2.69 19.05
C VAL A 98 -7.13 1.55 19.54
N ASN A 99 -7.70 0.35 19.68
CA ASN A 99 -6.98 -0.84 20.11
C ASN A 99 -6.01 -1.39 19.05
N VAL A 100 -6.36 -1.31 17.75
CA VAL A 100 -5.49 -1.74 16.64
C VAL A 100 -4.26 -0.83 16.52
N VAL A 101 -4.43 0.48 16.72
CA VAL A 101 -3.31 1.44 16.71
C VAL A 101 -2.36 1.20 17.89
N ALA A 102 -2.90 0.93 19.08
CA ALA A 102 -2.13 0.59 20.26
C ALA A 102 -1.38 -0.74 20.08
N LEU A 103 -2.04 -1.76 19.51
CA LEU A 103 -1.45 -3.08 19.27
C LEU A 103 -0.38 -3.02 18.16
N ALA A 104 -0.57 -2.26 17.07
CA ALA A 104 0.42 -2.08 16.01
C ALA A 104 1.69 -1.34 16.51
N ALA A 105 1.56 -0.52 17.55
CA ALA A 105 2.70 0.15 18.19
C ALA A 105 3.51 -0.80 19.10
N THR A 106 2.89 -1.88 19.61
CA THR A 106 3.48 -2.82 20.58
C THR A 106 3.70 -4.22 20.02
N SER A 107 3.15 -4.57 18.86
CA SER A 107 3.12 -5.94 18.34
C SER A 107 4.39 -6.30 17.57
N ASP A 108 5.09 -7.31 18.02
CA ASP A 108 5.89 -8.21 17.21
C ASP A 108 4.92 -9.00 16.31
N GLY A 109 4.72 -8.48 15.08
CA GLY A 109 3.71 -8.93 14.12
C GLY A 109 3.49 -10.44 14.02
N THR A 110 2.45 -10.91 14.66
CA THR A 110 1.91 -12.25 14.47
C THR A 110 0.69 -12.21 13.56
N ASP A 111 0.80 -13.03 12.52
CA ASP A 111 -0.20 -13.68 11.68
C ASP A 111 -1.30 -12.87 10.98
N THR A 112 -1.30 -13.04 9.65
CA THR A 112 -2.52 -13.42 8.93
C THR A 112 -2.18 -14.14 7.61
N HIS A 113 -2.84 -15.26 7.38
CA HIS A 113 -2.79 -16.17 6.23
C HIS A 113 -2.88 -15.49 4.87
N ALA A 114 -1.95 -15.82 3.94
CA ALA A 114 -2.21 -15.82 2.50
C ALA A 114 -1.13 -16.60 1.73
N LEU A 115 -1.56 -17.58 1.00
CA LEU A 115 -1.03 -18.30 -0.19
C LEU A 115 0.50 -18.45 -0.43
N ALA A 116 0.92 -19.68 -0.71
CA ALA A 116 2.28 -20.23 -0.61
C ALA A 116 3.41 -19.49 -1.35
N CYS A 117 3.21 -18.81 -2.46
CA CYS A 117 4.26 -18.04 -3.15
C CYS A 117 4.51 -16.67 -2.47
N GLN A 118 3.52 -16.13 -1.76
CA GLN A 118 3.67 -14.88 -1.02
C GLN A 118 4.41 -15.05 0.30
N HIS A 119 4.54 -16.27 0.81
CA HIS A 119 5.19 -16.53 2.11
C HIS A 119 6.68 -16.22 2.14
N ALA A 120 7.40 -16.40 1.02
CA ALA A 120 8.82 -16.07 0.95
C ALA A 120 9.04 -14.55 1.02
N ASP A 121 8.26 -13.79 0.25
CA ASP A 121 8.35 -12.32 0.21
C ASP A 121 7.87 -11.68 1.52
N ILE A 122 6.82 -12.23 2.11
CA ILE A 122 6.34 -11.77 3.43
C ILE A 122 7.38 -12.07 4.52
N ARG A 123 8.02 -13.24 4.49
CA ARG A 123 9.11 -13.57 5.45
C ARG A 123 10.30 -12.65 5.27
N ARG A 124 10.72 -12.37 4.02
CA ARG A 124 11.79 -11.42 3.70
C ARG A 124 11.45 -10.02 4.19
N LEU A 125 10.24 -9.55 3.93
CA LEU A 125 9.77 -8.24 4.39
C LEU A 125 9.76 -8.15 5.93
N ARG A 126 9.27 -9.19 6.62
CA ARG A 126 9.28 -9.25 8.09
C ARG A 126 10.71 -9.26 8.64
N ALA A 127 11.62 -10.01 8.03
CA ALA A 127 13.02 -10.01 8.40
C ALA A 127 13.63 -8.61 8.23
N ALA A 128 13.45 -7.98 7.08
CA ALA A 128 13.94 -6.64 6.81
C ALA A 128 13.36 -5.59 7.80
N LEU A 129 12.08 -5.70 8.15
CA LEU A 129 11.46 -4.82 9.14
C LEU A 129 12.08 -4.96 10.54
N ARG A 130 12.56 -6.16 10.94
CA ARG A 130 13.21 -6.37 12.24
C ARG A 130 14.55 -5.63 12.36
N HIS A 131 15.23 -5.40 11.25
CA HIS A 131 16.48 -4.64 11.22
C HIS A 131 16.29 -3.12 11.33
N LEU A 132 15.07 -2.62 11.19
CA LEU A 132 14.79 -1.19 11.35
C LEU A 132 14.81 -0.78 12.83
N PRO A 133 15.30 0.45 13.14
CA PRO A 133 15.11 1.05 14.45
C PRO A 133 13.63 1.03 14.87
N PRO A 134 13.31 0.77 16.15
CA PRO A 134 11.92 0.62 16.62
C PRO A 134 11.03 1.81 16.25
N THR A 135 11.56 3.04 16.31
CA THR A 135 10.81 4.26 15.97
C THR A 135 10.47 4.37 14.49
N GLN A 136 11.34 3.88 13.60
CA GLN A 136 11.08 3.85 12.15
C GLN A 136 10.08 2.73 11.82
N ARG A 137 10.26 1.55 12.42
CA ARG A 137 9.34 0.43 12.28
C ARG A 137 7.93 0.78 12.73
N ALA A 138 7.78 1.40 13.91
CA ALA A 138 6.49 1.88 14.40
C ALA A 138 5.85 2.94 13.49
N ALA A 139 6.62 3.88 12.94
CA ALA A 139 6.10 4.86 12.00
C ALA A 139 5.60 4.21 10.70
N LEU A 140 6.34 3.23 10.17
CA LEU A 140 5.95 2.45 8.99
C LEU A 140 4.71 1.59 9.26
N ALA A 141 4.62 0.95 10.43
CA ALA A 141 3.45 0.17 10.82
C ALA A 141 2.20 1.06 10.91
N LEU A 142 2.28 2.22 11.53
CA LEU A 142 1.17 3.18 11.61
C LEU A 142 0.77 3.71 10.23
N ALA A 143 1.74 3.99 9.35
CA ALA A 143 1.45 4.47 8.00
C ALA A 143 0.81 3.38 7.13
N ASN A 144 1.31 2.14 7.22
CA ASN A 144 0.88 1.05 6.34
C ASN A 144 -0.25 0.20 6.92
N ALA A 145 -0.08 -0.38 8.12
CA ALA A 145 -1.10 -1.25 8.69
C ALA A 145 -2.31 -0.45 9.17
N ALA A 146 -2.06 0.70 9.79
CA ALA A 146 -3.11 1.56 10.30
C ALA A 146 -3.54 2.66 9.31
N GLY A 147 -2.91 2.81 8.13
CA GLY A 147 -3.21 3.86 7.15
C GLY A 147 -3.24 5.27 7.77
N SER A 148 -2.46 5.48 8.83
CA SER A 148 -2.45 6.76 9.54
C SER A 148 -1.81 7.85 8.69
N THR A 149 -2.42 9.03 8.65
CA THR A 149 -1.79 10.20 8.04
C THR A 149 -0.59 10.65 8.86
N HIS A 150 0.38 11.32 8.23
CA HIS A 150 1.57 11.80 8.93
C HIS A 150 1.25 12.67 10.18
N PRO A 151 0.24 13.56 10.16
CA PRO A 151 -0.17 14.27 11.36
C PRO A 151 -0.72 13.36 12.47
N GLN A 152 -1.45 12.31 12.10
CA GLN A 152 -1.95 11.33 13.08
C GLN A 152 -0.80 10.53 13.70
N ILE A 153 0.19 10.12 12.90
CA ILE A 153 1.41 9.45 13.39
C ILE A 153 2.19 10.39 14.33
N ALA A 154 2.31 11.68 13.98
CA ALA A 154 2.97 12.68 14.80
C ALA A 154 2.33 12.80 16.17
N ARG A 155 1.00 12.86 16.23
CA ARG A 155 0.24 12.87 17.50
C ARG A 155 0.41 11.57 18.28
N ALA A 156 0.28 10.41 17.61
CA ALA A 156 0.40 9.11 18.27
C ALA A 156 1.80 8.85 18.85
N GLN A 157 2.84 9.34 18.19
CA GLN A 157 4.23 9.16 18.62
C GLN A 157 4.76 10.34 19.49
N GLY A 158 3.98 11.40 19.67
CA GLY A 158 4.40 12.58 20.45
C GLY A 158 5.59 13.32 19.83
N VAL A 159 5.74 13.34 18.49
CA VAL A 159 6.88 13.94 17.78
C VAL A 159 6.45 14.92 16.70
N PRO A 160 7.31 15.90 16.34
CA PRO A 160 7.01 16.82 15.23
C PRO A 160 6.75 16.10 13.90
N LEU A 161 5.92 16.68 13.05
CA LEU A 161 5.59 16.15 11.72
C LEU A 161 6.83 15.91 10.83
N GLY A 162 7.84 16.81 10.93
CA GLY A 162 9.12 16.64 10.23
C GLY A 162 9.87 15.38 10.65
N THR A 163 9.81 15.02 11.94
CA THR A 163 10.41 13.80 12.48
C THR A 163 9.73 12.56 11.91
N VAL A 164 8.39 12.54 11.81
CA VAL A 164 7.64 11.44 11.19
C VAL A 164 8.05 11.26 9.73
N LYS A 165 8.09 12.35 8.95
CA LYS A 165 8.53 12.30 7.54
C LYS A 165 9.97 11.76 7.43
N GLY A 166 10.86 12.16 8.33
CA GLY A 166 12.23 11.65 8.42
C GLY A 166 12.27 10.15 8.73
N ARG A 167 11.53 9.70 9.75
CA ARG A 167 11.44 8.29 10.15
C ARG A 167 10.91 7.41 9.01
N LEU A 168 9.85 7.82 8.34
CA LEU A 168 9.27 7.10 7.20
C LEU A 168 10.25 7.02 6.03
N ARG A 169 10.91 8.15 5.66
CA ARG A 169 11.87 8.19 4.56
C ARG A 169 13.08 7.29 4.84
N LEU A 170 13.65 7.37 6.03
CA LEU A 170 14.81 6.56 6.42
C LEU A 170 14.44 5.09 6.55
N GLY A 171 13.28 4.78 7.14
CA GLY A 171 12.78 3.42 7.25
C GLY A 171 12.51 2.76 5.90
N LEU A 172 11.89 3.47 4.96
CA LEU A 172 11.67 2.96 3.60
C LEU A 172 12.98 2.76 2.83
N ARG A 173 13.94 3.68 2.98
CA ARG A 173 15.26 3.53 2.35
C ARG A 173 16.00 2.30 2.88
N ALA A 174 16.06 2.13 4.20
CA ALA A 174 16.71 0.99 4.81
C ALA A 174 16.01 -0.33 4.43
N LEU A 175 14.68 -0.34 4.39
CA LEU A 175 13.91 -1.49 3.94
C LEU A 175 14.23 -1.87 2.49
N HIS A 176 14.31 -0.88 1.61
CA HIS A 176 14.65 -1.09 0.21
C HIS A 176 16.07 -1.67 0.07
N SER A 177 17.08 -1.14 0.80
CA SER A 177 18.44 -1.69 0.80
C SER A 177 18.45 -3.14 1.24
N HIS A 178 17.81 -3.47 2.38
CA HIS A 178 17.77 -4.86 2.87
C HIS A 178 17.09 -5.83 1.90
N LEU A 179 16.07 -5.40 1.17
CA LEU A 179 15.40 -6.25 0.19
C LEU A 179 16.24 -6.42 -1.09
N ALA A 180 16.93 -5.36 -1.54
CA ALA A 180 17.81 -5.41 -2.72
C ALA A 180 19.06 -6.27 -2.48
N ASP A 181 19.69 -6.18 -1.31
CA ASP A 181 20.86 -6.98 -0.96
C ASP A 181 20.56 -8.49 -0.94
N HIS A 182 19.35 -8.87 -0.59
CA HIS A 182 18.90 -10.26 -0.62
C HIS A 182 18.57 -10.79 -2.03
N ASP A 183 18.19 -9.94 -2.97
CA ASP A 183 17.98 -10.35 -4.36
C ASP A 183 19.30 -10.62 -5.08
N VAL A 184 20.38 -9.91 -4.74
CA VAL A 184 21.72 -10.14 -5.28
C VAL A 184 22.27 -11.49 -4.82
N VAL A 185 22.09 -11.85 -3.55
CA VAL A 185 22.56 -13.14 -2.99
C VAL A 185 21.80 -14.33 -3.56
N ALA A 186 20.53 -14.17 -3.91
CA ALA A 186 19.74 -15.26 -4.49
C ALA A 186 20.13 -15.59 -5.95
N HIS A 187 20.70 -14.64 -6.69
CA HIS A 187 21.18 -14.86 -8.06
C HIS A 187 22.58 -15.52 -8.10
N ASP A 188 23.42 -15.27 -7.11
CA ASP A 188 24.76 -15.87 -7.04
C ASP A 188 24.78 -17.36 -6.64
N VAL A 189 23.75 -17.85 -5.96
CA VAL A 189 23.64 -19.26 -5.54
C VAL A 189 23.10 -20.17 -6.66
N THR A 190 22.52 -19.61 -7.72
CA THR A 190 22.01 -20.38 -8.87
C THR A 190 23.06 -20.55 -9.98
N ALA A 191 24.28 -19.99 -9.81
CA ALA A 191 25.38 -20.03 -10.78
C ALA A 191 26.53 -20.96 -10.36
N LEU A 192 26.35 -21.85 -9.41
CA LEU A 192 27.21 -22.97 -9.02
C LEU A 192 26.49 -24.30 -9.19
#